data_61abeccae1ac305c34dd6bc29fccdb2f
#
_entry.id   61abeccae1ac305c34dd6bc29fccdb2f
#
_cell.length_a   1.000
_cell.length_b   1.000
_cell.length_c   1.000
_cell.angle_alpha   90.00
_cell.angle_beta   90.00
_cell.angle_gamma   90.00
#
_symmetry.space_group_name_H-M   'P 1'
#
loop_
_entity.id
_entity.type
_entity.pdbx_description
1 polymer ?
#
loop_
_entity_poly.entity_id
_entity_poly.type
_entity_poly.pdbx_seq_one_letter_code
_entity_poly.pdbx_strand_id
1 'polypeptide(L)'
;MYSYAFLILLLPLLSFLVLGLAGMKMKKQVAGVIGTIVLGCVFAMSVYTAYKYFFVEGRDAVTGAYNTVTVFNYSWLKFSELLTFNIGFRLTPISVMMLIVITTVSFMVHIYSFGYMAERDENYEVEGYEKGFQRFYAYLSLFTMSMLGLVVATNLFQMYLFWELVGVCSYLLIGFYYPKHAAVHASKKAFIVTRFADLFFLIGILFYSFYVGTFNYDLAADHDLVLKLHGAAFVLPTALFLMFIGGAGKSAMFPLHIWLPDAMEGPTPVSALIHAATMVVAGVYQVASLFPIWVNYAPNALHYVAYIAAFTAFYAAAVACCQRDIKRGLAFSTISQIAYM
;
A
#
# COMPACT_ATOMS: atom_id res chain seq x y z
N MET A 1 -22.55 7.99 -10.09
CA MET A 1 -22.30 9.07 -9.16
C MET A 1 -20.84 9.47 -9.05
N TYR A 2 -19.90 8.52 -8.84
CA TYR A 2 -18.44 8.75 -8.75
C TYR A 2 -17.70 8.23 -9.99
N SER A 3 -18.27 8.28 -11.17
CA SER A 3 -17.67 7.71 -12.40
C SER A 3 -16.28 8.27 -12.75
N TYR A 4 -16.01 9.53 -12.37
CA TYR A 4 -14.70 10.15 -12.53
C TYR A 4 -13.60 9.55 -11.63
N ALA A 5 -13.97 8.88 -10.54
CA ALA A 5 -13.00 8.32 -9.58
C ALA A 5 -12.09 7.24 -10.21
N PHE A 6 -12.54 6.59 -11.29
CA PHE A 6 -11.70 5.72 -12.10
C PHE A 6 -10.42 6.42 -12.61
N LEU A 7 -10.51 7.71 -12.91
CA LEU A 7 -9.35 8.51 -13.37
C LEU A 7 -8.27 8.63 -12.29
N ILE A 8 -8.61 8.50 -11.01
CA ILE A 8 -7.63 8.52 -9.90
C ILE A 8 -6.61 7.38 -10.07
N LEU A 9 -7.03 6.21 -10.57
CA LEU A 9 -6.13 5.10 -10.87
C LEU A 9 -5.51 5.21 -12.27
N LEU A 10 -6.29 5.64 -13.24
CA LEU A 10 -5.87 5.65 -14.63
C LEU A 10 -4.77 6.70 -14.90
N LEU A 11 -4.86 7.89 -14.33
CA LEU A 11 -3.92 8.97 -14.59
C LEU A 11 -2.48 8.64 -14.15
N PRO A 12 -2.20 8.10 -12.94
CA PRO A 12 -0.84 7.70 -12.57
C PRO A 12 -0.33 6.53 -13.42
N LEU A 13 -1.21 5.61 -13.84
CA LEU A 13 -0.85 4.53 -14.75
C LEU A 13 -0.44 5.07 -16.12
N LEU A 14 -1.19 6.01 -16.68
CA LEU A 14 -0.83 6.67 -17.95
C LEU A 14 0.47 7.45 -17.81
N SER A 15 0.68 8.15 -16.69
CA SER A 15 1.95 8.82 -16.41
C SER A 15 3.11 7.84 -16.41
N PHE A 16 2.97 6.69 -15.74
CA PHE A 16 3.97 5.63 -15.76
C PHE A 16 4.26 5.14 -17.19
N LEU A 17 3.24 4.85 -18.00
CA LEU A 17 3.41 4.36 -19.36
C LEU A 17 4.09 5.40 -20.25
N VAL A 18 3.67 6.64 -20.18
CA VAL A 18 4.27 7.73 -20.98
C VAL A 18 5.71 7.97 -20.57
N LEU A 19 6.00 8.07 -19.29
CA LEU A 19 7.36 8.31 -18.78
C LEU A 19 8.26 7.08 -18.94
N GLY A 20 7.72 5.87 -18.81
CA GLY A 20 8.47 4.63 -18.99
C GLY A 20 8.84 4.36 -20.45
N LEU A 21 7.92 4.57 -21.37
CA LEU A 21 8.13 4.26 -22.80
C LEU A 21 8.77 5.41 -23.57
N ALA A 22 8.32 6.64 -23.35
CA ALA A 22 8.76 7.83 -24.08
C ALA A 22 9.73 8.72 -23.29
N GLY A 23 9.86 8.51 -21.97
CA GLY A 23 10.62 9.39 -21.09
C GLY A 23 12.09 9.52 -21.46
N MET A 24 12.73 8.45 -21.90
CA MET A 24 14.15 8.48 -22.31
C MET A 24 14.42 9.46 -23.47
N LYS A 25 13.42 9.76 -24.31
CA LYS A 25 13.50 10.73 -25.41
C LYS A 25 13.11 12.15 -24.98
N MET A 26 12.56 12.33 -23.79
CA MET A 26 12.09 13.61 -23.28
C MET A 26 13.18 14.34 -22.50
N LYS A 27 13.11 15.68 -22.47
CA LYS A 27 13.94 16.49 -21.55
C LYS A 27 13.54 16.21 -20.11
N LYS A 28 14.51 16.19 -19.17
CA LYS A 28 14.28 15.96 -17.74
C LYS A 28 13.16 16.83 -17.18
N GLN A 29 13.20 18.13 -17.45
CA GLN A 29 12.19 19.08 -16.98
C GLN A 29 10.78 18.73 -17.43
N VAL A 30 10.60 18.32 -18.68
CA VAL A 30 9.29 17.94 -19.23
C VAL A 30 8.75 16.70 -18.52
N ALA A 31 9.60 15.69 -18.31
CA ALA A 31 9.19 14.47 -17.62
C ALA A 31 8.76 14.74 -16.16
N GLY A 32 9.53 15.58 -15.44
CA GLY A 32 9.19 15.96 -14.06
C GLY A 32 7.89 16.78 -13.98
N VAL A 33 7.69 17.72 -14.92
CA VAL A 33 6.45 18.53 -14.99
C VAL A 33 5.23 17.64 -15.28
N ILE A 34 5.33 16.72 -16.24
CA ILE A 34 4.23 15.79 -16.55
C ILE A 34 3.87 14.97 -15.32
N GLY A 35 4.85 14.32 -14.66
CA GLY A 35 4.60 13.52 -13.48
C GLY A 35 3.94 14.32 -12.34
N THR A 36 4.47 15.52 -12.08
CA THR A 36 3.95 16.39 -11.00
C THR A 36 2.54 16.92 -11.30
N ILE A 37 2.25 17.37 -12.54
CA ILE A 37 0.91 17.86 -12.93
C ILE A 37 -0.11 16.72 -12.82
N VAL A 38 0.21 15.53 -13.32
CA VAL A 38 -0.70 14.39 -13.28
C VAL A 38 -1.04 14.04 -11.81
N LEU A 39 -0.03 13.99 -10.93
CA LEU A 39 -0.28 13.74 -9.50
C LEU A 39 -1.03 14.89 -8.82
N GLY A 40 -0.81 16.13 -9.24
CA GLY A 40 -1.61 17.28 -8.78
C GLY A 40 -3.09 17.15 -9.15
N CYS A 41 -3.39 16.70 -10.37
CA CYS A 41 -4.77 16.40 -10.78
C CYS A 41 -5.38 15.26 -9.97
N VAL A 42 -4.62 14.19 -9.74
CA VAL A 42 -5.07 13.04 -8.92
C VAL A 42 -5.35 13.48 -7.47
N PHE A 43 -4.48 14.32 -6.90
CA PHE A 43 -4.68 14.89 -5.57
C PHE A 43 -5.97 15.73 -5.51
N ALA A 44 -6.17 16.65 -6.46
CA ALA A 44 -7.38 17.48 -6.52
C ALA A 44 -8.66 16.63 -6.65
N MET A 45 -8.62 15.59 -7.48
CA MET A 45 -9.75 14.65 -7.62
C MET A 45 -10.00 13.85 -6.35
N SER A 46 -8.96 13.44 -5.64
CA SER A 46 -9.08 12.70 -4.36
C SER A 46 -9.68 13.58 -3.27
N VAL A 47 -9.25 14.83 -3.16
CA VAL A 47 -9.83 15.82 -2.23
C VAL A 47 -11.30 16.10 -2.55
N TYR A 48 -11.62 16.27 -3.83
CA TYR A 48 -13.01 16.44 -4.27
C TYR A 48 -13.88 15.22 -3.95
N THR A 49 -13.35 14.01 -4.18
CA THR A 49 -14.03 12.75 -3.83
C THR A 49 -14.29 12.66 -2.33
N ALA A 50 -13.32 13.05 -1.52
CA ALA A 50 -13.45 13.04 -0.07
C ALA A 50 -14.47 14.08 0.42
N TYR A 51 -14.42 15.31 -0.11
CA TYR A 51 -15.42 16.31 0.20
C TYR A 51 -16.84 15.82 -0.11
N LYS A 52 -17.03 15.27 -1.31
CA LYS A 52 -18.30 14.73 -1.73
C LYS A 52 -18.78 13.56 -0.88
N TYR A 53 -17.87 12.65 -0.51
CA TYR A 53 -18.16 11.49 0.30
C TYR A 53 -18.51 11.87 1.76
N PHE A 54 -17.73 12.71 2.42
CA PHE A 54 -17.94 13.01 3.82
C PHE A 54 -19.03 14.04 4.08
N PHE A 55 -19.26 15.00 3.18
CA PHE A 55 -20.14 16.14 3.44
C PHE A 55 -21.41 16.17 2.59
N VAL A 56 -21.49 15.41 1.47
CA VAL A 56 -22.64 15.54 0.54
C VAL A 56 -23.43 14.24 0.44
N GLU A 57 -22.79 13.10 0.16
CA GLU A 57 -23.50 11.91 -0.29
C GLU A 57 -23.23 10.63 0.52
N GLY A 58 -22.14 10.56 1.27
CA GLY A 58 -21.69 9.31 1.87
C GLY A 58 -22.39 8.93 3.18
N ARG A 59 -23.21 9.81 3.73
CA ARG A 59 -23.91 9.61 5.00
C ARG A 59 -25.34 9.16 4.75
N ASP A 60 -25.75 8.07 5.39
CA ASP A 60 -27.15 7.66 5.44
C ASP A 60 -27.93 8.67 6.29
N ALA A 61 -29.01 9.22 5.73
CA ALA A 61 -29.84 10.21 6.40
C ALA A 61 -30.57 9.67 7.64
N VAL A 62 -30.79 8.34 7.71
CA VAL A 62 -31.55 7.69 8.80
C VAL A 62 -30.62 7.22 9.92
N THR A 63 -29.54 6.50 9.57
CA THR A 63 -28.62 5.88 10.53
C THR A 63 -27.45 6.77 10.91
N GLY A 64 -27.16 7.81 10.12
CA GLY A 64 -25.98 8.65 10.27
C GLY A 64 -24.67 7.94 9.96
N ALA A 65 -24.69 6.67 9.61
CA ALA A 65 -23.51 5.89 9.24
C ALA A 65 -23.04 6.20 7.83
N TYR A 66 -21.75 5.99 7.58
CA TYR A 66 -21.20 6.14 6.22
C TYR A 66 -21.40 4.86 5.41
N ASN A 67 -21.99 5.01 4.23
CA ASN A 67 -22.27 3.91 3.32
C ASN A 67 -21.04 3.53 2.51
N THR A 68 -20.89 2.25 2.25
CA THR A 68 -19.92 1.74 1.28
C THR A 68 -20.43 2.02 -0.14
N VAL A 69 -19.66 2.72 -0.95
CA VAL A 69 -20.01 3.05 -2.35
C VAL A 69 -19.11 2.28 -3.31
N THR A 70 -19.70 1.38 -4.09
CA THR A 70 -18.99 0.70 -5.18
C THR A 70 -19.19 1.49 -6.46
N VAL A 71 -18.10 2.04 -7.02
CA VAL A 71 -18.15 2.87 -8.23
C VAL A 71 -18.33 2.02 -9.48
N PHE A 72 -17.54 0.97 -9.59
CA PHE A 72 -17.68 -0.09 -10.59
C PHE A 72 -17.16 -1.40 -10.02
N ASN A 73 -17.65 -2.52 -10.56
CA ASN A 73 -17.22 -3.85 -10.20
C ASN A 73 -17.38 -4.76 -11.43
N TYR A 74 -16.29 -5.15 -12.05
CA TYR A 74 -16.26 -5.96 -13.24
C TYR A 74 -15.70 -7.34 -12.94
N SER A 75 -16.45 -8.41 -13.26
CA SER A 75 -15.97 -9.78 -13.08
C SER A 75 -14.99 -10.14 -14.19
N TRP A 76 -13.72 -10.32 -13.81
CA TRP A 76 -12.64 -10.63 -14.74
C TRP A 76 -12.39 -12.14 -14.89
N LEU A 77 -12.26 -12.85 -13.77
CA LEU A 77 -12.01 -14.28 -13.76
C LEU A 77 -13.08 -15.00 -12.93
N LYS A 78 -13.62 -16.09 -13.48
CA LYS A 78 -14.53 -17.00 -12.79
C LYS A 78 -13.80 -18.31 -12.52
N PHE A 79 -13.51 -18.58 -11.25
CA PHE A 79 -12.89 -19.86 -10.84
C PHE A 79 -13.94 -20.94 -10.62
N SER A 80 -15.10 -20.57 -10.08
CA SER A 80 -16.27 -21.41 -9.91
C SER A 80 -17.53 -20.54 -9.95
N GLU A 81 -18.73 -21.15 -9.85
CA GLU A 81 -19.98 -20.39 -9.77
C GLU A 81 -20.04 -19.48 -8.54
N LEU A 82 -19.36 -19.86 -7.46
CA LEU A 82 -19.30 -19.11 -6.20
C LEU A 82 -18.09 -18.17 -6.11
N LEU A 83 -16.93 -18.57 -6.68
CA LEU A 83 -15.65 -17.86 -6.59
C LEU A 83 -15.40 -17.06 -7.86
N THR A 84 -15.77 -15.80 -7.86
CA THR A 84 -15.49 -14.86 -8.95
C THR A 84 -14.49 -13.81 -8.49
N PHE A 85 -13.48 -13.56 -9.33
CA PHE A 85 -12.56 -12.46 -9.14
C PHE A 85 -13.04 -11.23 -9.89
N ASN A 86 -13.33 -10.19 -9.12
CA ASN A 86 -13.81 -8.91 -9.63
C ASN A 86 -12.70 -7.87 -9.53
N ILE A 87 -12.60 -7.01 -10.53
CA ILE A 87 -11.81 -5.79 -10.48
C ILE A 87 -12.78 -4.63 -10.34
N GLY A 88 -12.62 -3.84 -9.29
CA GLY A 88 -13.53 -2.75 -9.02
C GLY A 88 -12.89 -1.59 -8.27
N PHE A 89 -13.72 -0.60 -7.98
CA PHE A 89 -13.36 0.60 -7.23
C PHE A 89 -14.40 0.81 -6.14
N ARG A 90 -13.95 0.71 -4.89
CA ARG A 90 -14.81 0.79 -3.71
C ARG A 90 -14.37 1.94 -2.82
N LEU A 91 -15.33 2.72 -2.34
CA LEU A 91 -15.14 3.80 -1.39
C LEU A 91 -15.74 3.41 -0.04
N THR A 92 -14.90 3.41 0.98
CA THR A 92 -15.26 3.30 2.40
C THR A 92 -14.70 4.51 3.15
N PRO A 93 -15.13 4.83 4.37
CA PRO A 93 -14.55 5.94 5.13
C PRO A 93 -13.02 5.85 5.23
N ILE A 94 -12.50 4.64 5.53
CA ILE A 94 -11.06 4.39 5.66
C ILE A 94 -10.35 4.56 4.31
N SER A 95 -10.92 4.02 3.22
CA SER A 95 -10.32 4.13 1.89
C SER A 95 -10.26 5.58 1.41
N VAL A 96 -11.31 6.37 1.66
CA VAL A 96 -11.34 7.79 1.27
C VAL A 96 -10.33 8.63 2.06
N MET A 97 -10.17 8.38 3.37
CA MET A 97 -9.11 9.00 4.16
C MET A 97 -7.72 8.63 3.60
N MET A 98 -7.50 7.36 3.30
CA MET A 98 -6.23 6.89 2.73
C MET A 98 -5.96 7.48 1.34
N LEU A 99 -6.98 7.68 0.51
CA LEU A 99 -6.82 8.37 -0.78
C LEU A 99 -6.22 9.77 -0.60
N ILE A 100 -6.71 10.56 0.36
CA ILE A 100 -6.17 11.89 0.66
C ILE A 100 -4.71 11.78 1.09
N VAL A 101 -4.42 10.92 2.05
CA VAL A 101 -3.07 10.79 2.63
C VAL A 101 -2.05 10.38 1.54
N ILE A 102 -2.37 9.33 0.78
CA ILE A 102 -1.49 8.82 -0.28
C ILE A 102 -1.24 9.89 -1.35
N THR A 103 -2.31 10.53 -1.85
CA THR A 103 -2.17 11.50 -2.94
C THR A 103 -1.47 12.78 -2.48
N THR A 104 -1.71 13.24 -1.25
CA THR A 104 -1.01 14.41 -0.68
C THR A 104 0.49 14.14 -0.61
N VAL A 105 0.88 13.04 0.04
CA VAL A 105 2.31 12.71 0.20
C VAL A 105 2.98 12.45 -1.15
N SER A 106 2.33 11.69 -2.04
CA SER A 106 2.87 11.44 -3.39
C SER A 106 3.05 12.72 -4.19
N PHE A 107 2.09 13.65 -4.13
CA PHE A 107 2.20 14.94 -4.82
C PHE A 107 3.36 15.77 -4.28
N MET A 108 3.49 15.90 -2.96
CA MET A 108 4.60 16.63 -2.32
C MET A 108 5.96 16.00 -2.65
N VAL A 109 6.03 14.68 -2.66
CA VAL A 109 7.25 13.93 -3.04
C VAL A 109 7.61 14.17 -4.50
N HIS A 110 6.63 14.23 -5.42
CA HIS A 110 6.90 14.57 -6.82
C HIS A 110 7.48 15.98 -6.98
N ILE A 111 6.92 16.96 -6.26
CA ILE A 111 7.46 18.34 -6.26
C ILE A 111 8.89 18.36 -5.72
N TYR A 112 9.12 17.75 -4.56
CA TYR A 112 10.44 17.70 -3.92
C TYR A 112 11.49 17.00 -4.81
N SER A 113 11.09 15.90 -5.44
CA SER A 113 11.97 15.11 -6.31
C SER A 113 12.45 15.90 -7.53
N PHE A 114 11.73 16.93 -7.95
CA PHE A 114 12.13 17.75 -9.10
C PHE A 114 13.50 18.40 -8.89
N GLY A 115 13.70 19.06 -7.76
CA GLY A 115 15.00 19.63 -7.38
C GLY A 115 16.01 18.56 -6.96
N TYR A 116 15.60 17.67 -6.06
CA TYR A 116 16.50 16.66 -5.48
C TYR A 116 17.14 15.73 -6.51
N MET A 117 16.36 15.22 -7.47
CA MET A 117 16.89 14.29 -8.48
C MET A 117 17.63 15.01 -9.60
N ALA A 118 17.26 16.27 -9.93
CA ALA A 118 18.00 17.05 -10.92
C ALA A 118 19.44 17.33 -10.44
N GLU A 119 19.60 17.79 -9.21
CA GLU A 119 20.89 18.06 -8.61
C GLU A 119 21.75 16.78 -8.46
N ARG A 120 21.12 15.68 -8.03
CA ARG A 120 21.82 14.39 -7.89
C ARG A 120 22.27 13.81 -9.21
N ASP A 121 21.48 13.92 -10.26
CA ASP A 121 21.83 13.46 -11.62
C ASP A 121 23.03 14.24 -12.20
N GLU A 122 23.22 15.49 -11.80
CA GLU A 122 24.34 16.33 -12.24
C GLU A 122 25.64 16.05 -11.47
N ASN A 123 25.55 15.75 -10.18
CA ASN A 123 26.69 15.60 -9.27
C ASN A 123 27.06 14.13 -8.97
N TYR A 124 26.40 13.15 -9.61
CA TYR A 124 26.61 11.74 -9.29
C TYR A 124 27.65 11.10 -10.25
N GLU A 125 28.91 11.13 -9.83
CA GLU A 125 30.05 10.54 -10.56
C GLU A 125 30.30 9.07 -10.13
N VAL A 126 29.33 8.19 -10.32
CA VAL A 126 29.57 6.75 -10.15
C VAL A 126 29.66 6.10 -11.53
N GLU A 127 30.76 5.43 -11.78
CA GLU A 127 31.00 4.66 -12.98
C GLU A 127 29.84 3.66 -13.23
N GLY A 128 29.21 3.72 -14.39
CA GLY A 128 28.06 2.88 -14.74
C GLY A 128 26.68 3.40 -14.30
N TYR A 129 26.57 4.58 -13.70
CA TYR A 129 25.28 5.19 -13.40
C TYR A 129 24.74 5.94 -14.62
N GLU A 130 23.69 5.41 -15.22
CA GLU A 130 22.92 6.14 -16.21
C GLU A 130 21.99 7.14 -15.53
N LYS A 131 21.99 8.40 -16.02
CA LYS A 131 21.08 9.44 -15.57
C LYS A 131 19.63 8.97 -15.69
N GLY A 132 18.96 8.80 -14.55
CA GLY A 132 17.68 8.09 -14.49
C GLY A 132 16.49 8.92 -14.04
N PHE A 133 16.53 10.25 -14.19
CA PHE A 133 15.48 11.17 -13.73
C PHE A 133 14.08 10.75 -14.25
N GLN A 134 13.95 10.47 -15.53
CA GLN A 134 12.67 10.09 -16.14
C GLN A 134 12.19 8.72 -15.62
N ARG A 135 13.11 7.77 -15.49
CA ARG A 135 12.84 6.45 -14.94
C ARG A 135 12.37 6.53 -13.49
N PHE A 136 12.95 7.44 -12.70
CA PHE A 136 12.56 7.68 -11.34
C PHE A 136 11.10 8.13 -11.24
N TYR A 137 10.68 9.12 -12.06
CA TYR A 137 9.31 9.60 -12.08
C TYR A 137 8.31 8.54 -12.56
N ALA A 138 8.72 7.70 -13.53
CA ALA A 138 7.91 6.56 -13.93
C ALA A 138 7.65 5.60 -12.76
N TYR A 139 8.69 5.23 -12.02
CA TYR A 139 8.56 4.34 -10.86
C TYR A 139 7.73 4.95 -9.73
N LEU A 140 7.87 6.25 -9.46
CA LEU A 140 7.03 6.94 -8.48
C LEU A 140 5.55 6.93 -8.88
N SER A 141 5.26 7.17 -10.15
CA SER A 141 3.88 7.15 -10.67
C SER A 141 3.27 5.75 -10.56
N LEU A 142 4.02 4.70 -10.91
CA LEU A 142 3.59 3.30 -10.77
C LEU A 142 3.35 2.93 -9.30
N PHE A 143 4.24 3.34 -8.41
CA PHE A 143 4.12 3.10 -6.98
C PHE A 143 2.86 3.76 -6.41
N THR A 144 2.59 5.02 -6.78
CA THR A 144 1.37 5.72 -6.34
C THR A 144 0.11 5.03 -6.87
N MET A 145 0.10 4.63 -8.15
CA MET A 145 -1.01 3.88 -8.74
C MET A 145 -1.27 2.56 -8.01
N SER A 146 -0.22 1.82 -7.69
CA SER A 146 -0.35 0.53 -6.99
C SER A 146 -0.92 0.69 -5.58
N MET A 147 -0.50 1.73 -4.84
CA MET A 147 -1.07 2.03 -3.53
C MET A 147 -2.53 2.49 -3.59
N LEU A 148 -2.86 3.34 -4.55
CA LEU A 148 -4.26 3.75 -4.75
C LEU A 148 -5.13 2.55 -5.11
N GLY A 149 -4.66 1.66 -6.00
CA GLY A 149 -5.37 0.44 -6.37
C GLY A 149 -5.60 -0.52 -5.21
N LEU A 150 -4.63 -0.61 -4.28
CA LEU A 150 -4.75 -1.40 -3.06
C LEU A 150 -5.88 -0.89 -2.15
N VAL A 151 -5.91 0.43 -1.93
CA VAL A 151 -6.85 1.08 -1.00
C VAL A 151 -8.28 1.06 -1.51
N VAL A 152 -8.49 1.10 -2.82
CA VAL A 152 -9.85 1.06 -3.42
C VAL A 152 -10.28 -0.33 -3.85
N ALA A 153 -9.55 -1.37 -3.49
CA ALA A 153 -9.86 -2.75 -3.84
C ALA A 153 -11.24 -3.17 -3.34
N THR A 154 -11.99 -3.90 -4.16
CA THR A 154 -13.33 -4.40 -3.82
C THR A 154 -13.28 -5.75 -3.11
N ASN A 155 -12.18 -6.49 -3.25
CA ASN A 155 -12.01 -7.82 -2.68
C ASN A 155 -10.54 -8.08 -2.29
N LEU A 156 -10.33 -9.13 -1.49
CA LEU A 156 -9.01 -9.50 -0.96
C LEU A 156 -8.01 -9.87 -2.07
N PHE A 157 -8.46 -10.52 -3.14
CA PHE A 157 -7.56 -10.92 -4.21
C PHE A 157 -7.08 -9.72 -5.04
N GLN A 158 -7.95 -8.74 -5.29
CA GLN A 158 -7.55 -7.47 -5.90
C GLN A 158 -6.58 -6.70 -5.00
N MET A 159 -6.85 -6.67 -3.68
CA MET A 159 -5.94 -6.08 -2.70
C MET A 159 -4.56 -6.76 -2.78
N TYR A 160 -4.52 -8.09 -2.82
CA TYR A 160 -3.27 -8.85 -2.95
C TYR A 160 -2.52 -8.53 -4.24
N LEU A 161 -3.20 -8.42 -5.38
CA LEU A 161 -2.57 -8.08 -6.66
C LEU A 161 -1.83 -6.72 -6.60
N PHE A 162 -2.50 -5.70 -6.08
CA PHE A 162 -1.87 -4.39 -5.90
C PHE A 162 -0.81 -4.39 -4.78
N TRP A 163 -0.98 -5.22 -3.76
CA TRP A 163 -0.01 -5.45 -2.70
C TRP A 163 1.33 -5.96 -3.25
N GLU A 164 1.26 -6.91 -4.16
CA GLU A 164 2.40 -7.45 -4.88
C GLU A 164 3.06 -6.38 -5.75
N LEU A 165 2.27 -5.57 -6.46
CA LEU A 165 2.77 -4.50 -7.31
C LEU A 165 3.50 -3.42 -6.49
N VAL A 166 2.99 -3.05 -5.32
CA VAL A 166 3.70 -2.17 -4.35
C VAL A 166 5.05 -2.75 -3.97
N GLY A 167 5.14 -4.06 -3.73
CA GLY A 167 6.39 -4.74 -3.43
C GLY A 167 7.41 -4.64 -4.56
N VAL A 168 7.00 -4.85 -5.80
CA VAL A 168 7.87 -4.69 -6.98
C VAL A 168 8.33 -3.24 -7.14
N CYS A 169 7.42 -2.28 -7.00
CA CYS A 169 7.76 -0.86 -7.09
C CYS A 169 8.78 -0.45 -6.04
N SER A 170 8.62 -0.93 -4.79
CA SER A 170 9.57 -0.65 -3.72
C SER A 170 10.95 -1.23 -4.00
N TYR A 171 11.03 -2.44 -4.56
CA TYR A 171 12.28 -3.06 -5.00
C TYR A 171 13.01 -2.18 -6.02
N LEU A 172 12.29 -1.70 -7.06
CA LEU A 172 12.85 -0.84 -8.10
C LEU A 172 13.31 0.52 -7.57
N LEU A 173 12.57 1.07 -6.62
CA LEU A 173 12.87 2.38 -6.04
C LEU A 173 13.99 2.33 -5.01
N ILE A 174 14.05 1.31 -4.14
CA ILE A 174 15.15 1.13 -3.18
C ILE A 174 16.46 0.85 -3.92
N GLY A 175 16.39 -0.03 -4.94
CA GLY A 175 17.52 -0.37 -5.80
C GLY A 175 17.80 0.63 -6.91
N PHE A 176 17.27 1.86 -6.83
CA PHE A 176 17.41 2.85 -7.90
C PHE A 176 18.89 3.18 -8.20
N TYR A 177 19.71 3.25 -7.18
CA TYR A 177 21.17 3.41 -7.30
C TYR A 177 21.88 2.06 -7.48
N TYR A 178 21.52 1.31 -8.53
CA TYR A 178 22.00 -0.04 -8.81
C TYR A 178 23.53 -0.23 -8.91
N PRO A 179 24.37 0.79 -9.21
CA PRO A 179 25.81 0.61 -9.12
C PRO A 179 26.33 0.50 -7.69
N LYS A 180 25.55 0.94 -6.67
CA LYS A 180 25.92 0.79 -5.27
C LYS A 180 25.55 -0.60 -4.76
N HIS A 181 26.53 -1.39 -4.36
CA HIS A 181 26.31 -2.70 -3.77
C HIS A 181 25.37 -2.66 -2.56
N ALA A 182 25.46 -1.64 -1.71
CA ALA A 182 24.58 -1.46 -0.56
C ALA A 182 23.11 -1.31 -0.97
N ALA A 183 22.79 -0.51 -2.00
CA ALA A 183 21.42 -0.34 -2.49
C ALA A 183 20.87 -1.62 -3.11
N VAL A 184 21.69 -2.39 -3.84
CA VAL A 184 21.30 -3.69 -4.41
C VAL A 184 21.04 -4.71 -3.29
N HIS A 185 21.88 -4.78 -2.27
CA HIS A 185 21.64 -5.66 -1.12
C HIS A 185 20.36 -5.26 -0.36
N ALA A 186 20.15 -3.98 -0.11
CA ALA A 186 18.98 -3.47 0.57
C ALA A 186 17.68 -3.78 -0.19
N SER A 187 17.67 -3.58 -1.52
CA SER A 187 16.49 -3.87 -2.35
C SER A 187 16.17 -5.36 -2.41
N LYS A 188 17.19 -6.23 -2.57
CA LYS A 188 17.01 -7.68 -2.52
C LYS A 188 16.50 -8.14 -1.16
N LYS A 189 17.06 -7.64 -0.06
CA LYS A 189 16.62 -7.97 1.29
C LYS A 189 15.17 -7.56 1.52
N ALA A 190 14.82 -6.32 1.16
CA ALA A 190 13.44 -5.84 1.26
C ALA A 190 12.48 -6.71 0.45
N PHE A 191 12.83 -7.05 -0.79
CA PHE A 191 11.99 -7.88 -1.65
C PHE A 191 11.81 -9.29 -1.08
N ILE A 192 12.88 -9.98 -0.68
CA ILE A 192 12.82 -11.35 -0.17
C ILE A 192 11.99 -11.43 1.12
N VAL A 193 12.24 -10.52 2.08
CA VAL A 193 11.52 -10.52 3.36
C VAL A 193 10.03 -10.25 3.17
N THR A 194 9.69 -9.25 2.34
CA THR A 194 8.28 -8.94 2.08
C THR A 194 7.59 -10.03 1.28
N ARG A 195 8.25 -10.67 0.30
CA ARG A 195 7.69 -11.79 -0.46
C ARG A 195 7.44 -13.03 0.39
N PHE A 196 8.34 -13.32 1.31
CA PHE A 196 8.12 -14.39 2.28
C PHE A 196 6.85 -14.15 3.10
N ALA A 197 6.64 -12.92 3.57
CA ALA A 197 5.42 -12.54 4.28
C ALA A 197 4.16 -12.58 3.38
N ASP A 198 4.29 -12.13 2.12
CA ASP A 198 3.20 -12.10 1.15
C ASP A 198 2.69 -13.51 0.81
N LEU A 199 3.55 -14.54 0.91
CA LEU A 199 3.13 -15.95 0.76
C LEU A 199 2.09 -16.34 1.84
N PHE A 200 2.31 -15.94 3.08
CA PHE A 200 1.33 -16.19 4.15
C PHE A 200 0.03 -15.41 3.92
N PHE A 201 0.13 -14.19 3.39
CA PHE A 201 -1.05 -13.42 3.02
C PHE A 201 -1.89 -14.16 1.97
N LEU A 202 -1.25 -14.68 0.92
CA LEU A 202 -1.94 -15.45 -0.12
C LEU A 202 -2.60 -16.72 0.44
N ILE A 203 -1.86 -17.49 1.25
CA ILE A 203 -2.40 -18.71 1.88
C ILE A 203 -3.61 -18.34 2.76
N GLY A 204 -3.53 -17.26 3.53
CA GLY A 204 -4.64 -16.76 4.33
C GLY A 204 -5.87 -16.40 3.49
N ILE A 205 -5.68 -15.71 2.36
CA ILE A 205 -6.76 -15.39 1.40
C ILE A 205 -7.40 -16.65 0.84
N LEU A 206 -6.59 -17.65 0.47
CA LEU A 206 -7.09 -18.91 -0.08
C LEU A 206 -7.89 -19.70 0.97
N PHE A 207 -7.42 -19.79 2.20
CA PHE A 207 -8.19 -20.40 3.29
C PHE A 207 -9.50 -19.65 3.54
N TYR A 208 -9.44 -18.32 3.62
CA TYR A 208 -10.63 -17.50 3.78
C TYR A 208 -11.63 -17.75 2.64
N SER A 209 -11.20 -17.64 1.39
CA SER A 209 -12.07 -17.77 0.23
C SER A 209 -12.67 -19.17 0.06
N PHE A 210 -11.91 -20.21 0.42
CA PHE A 210 -12.39 -21.59 0.35
C PHE A 210 -13.54 -21.86 1.34
N TYR A 211 -13.41 -21.37 2.58
CA TYR A 211 -14.42 -21.60 3.62
C TYR A 211 -15.60 -20.61 3.56
N VAL A 212 -15.32 -19.36 3.21
CA VAL A 212 -16.34 -18.31 3.11
C VAL A 212 -17.07 -18.37 1.76
N GLY A 213 -16.45 -18.92 0.71
CA GLY A 213 -17.02 -19.02 -0.64
C GLY A 213 -16.93 -17.71 -1.44
N THR A 214 -16.24 -16.68 -0.94
CA THR A 214 -16.09 -15.40 -1.64
C THR A 214 -14.74 -14.74 -1.28
N PHE A 215 -14.25 -13.90 -2.20
CA PHE A 215 -13.11 -13.02 -1.93
C PHE A 215 -13.51 -11.69 -1.26
N ASN A 216 -14.80 -11.41 -1.15
CA ASN A 216 -15.27 -10.17 -0.54
C ASN A 216 -15.02 -10.20 0.98
N TYR A 217 -14.68 -9.04 1.54
CA TYR A 217 -14.46 -8.88 2.98
C TYR A 217 -15.56 -8.06 3.68
N ASP A 218 -16.70 -7.84 3.01
CA ASP A 218 -17.89 -7.19 3.56
C ASP A 218 -18.86 -8.23 4.11
N LEU A 219 -18.43 -9.00 5.10
CA LEU A 219 -19.23 -10.08 5.69
C LEU A 219 -20.34 -9.59 6.63
N ALA A 220 -20.39 -8.30 6.94
CA ALA A 220 -21.34 -7.76 7.92
C ALA A 220 -22.82 -7.86 7.49
N ALA A 221 -23.10 -8.19 6.22
CA ALA A 221 -24.44 -8.20 5.65
C ALA A 221 -25.04 -9.61 5.43
N ASP A 222 -24.26 -10.70 5.61
CA ASP A 222 -24.72 -12.04 5.21
C ASP A 222 -24.89 -12.97 6.41
N HIS A 223 -26.12 -13.01 6.97
CA HIS A 223 -26.46 -13.84 8.15
C HIS A 223 -26.33 -15.34 7.84
N ASP A 224 -26.55 -15.77 6.60
CA ASP A 224 -26.41 -17.16 6.17
C ASP A 224 -24.97 -17.63 6.12
N LEU A 225 -24.04 -16.70 5.89
CA LEU A 225 -22.60 -16.96 5.91
C LEU A 225 -22.11 -17.24 7.34
N VAL A 226 -22.68 -16.55 8.33
CA VAL A 226 -22.40 -16.74 9.77
C VAL A 226 -22.71 -18.16 10.21
N LEU A 227 -23.82 -18.75 9.73
CA LEU A 227 -24.22 -20.12 10.05
C LEU A 227 -23.29 -21.18 9.44
N LYS A 228 -22.75 -20.91 8.25
CA LYS A 228 -21.75 -21.80 7.60
C LYS A 228 -20.40 -21.75 8.29
N LEU A 229 -20.06 -20.62 8.90
CA LEU A 229 -18.78 -20.39 9.59
C LEU A 229 -18.70 -21.08 10.98
N HIS A 230 -19.83 -21.42 11.61
CA HIS A 230 -19.81 -22.13 12.90
C HIS A 230 -19.12 -23.51 12.83
N GLY A 231 -19.06 -24.15 11.66
CA GLY A 231 -18.25 -25.37 11.44
C GLY A 231 -16.75 -25.12 11.26
N ALA A 232 -16.33 -23.87 11.07
CA ALA A 232 -14.95 -23.46 10.73
C ALA A 232 -14.30 -22.59 11.82
N ALA A 233 -14.69 -22.75 13.08
CA ALA A 233 -14.27 -21.93 14.23
C ALA A 233 -12.74 -21.76 14.39
N PHE A 234 -11.94 -22.71 13.91
CA PHE A 234 -10.47 -22.63 13.94
C PHE A 234 -9.88 -22.03 12.63
N VAL A 235 -10.55 -22.22 11.52
CA VAL A 235 -9.99 -21.89 10.20
C VAL A 235 -9.95 -20.39 9.94
N LEU A 236 -11.02 -19.68 10.29
CA LEU A 236 -11.10 -18.24 10.05
C LEU A 236 -10.10 -17.44 10.91
N PRO A 237 -9.93 -17.69 12.21
CA PRO A 237 -8.84 -17.07 12.98
C PRO A 237 -7.45 -17.36 12.41
N THR A 238 -7.21 -18.59 11.94
CA THR A 238 -5.94 -18.98 11.32
C THR A 238 -5.73 -18.23 10.00
N ALA A 239 -6.75 -18.16 9.15
CA ALA A 239 -6.68 -17.41 7.89
C ALA A 239 -6.38 -15.93 8.11
N LEU A 240 -7.07 -15.28 9.05
CA LEU A 240 -6.84 -13.89 9.41
C LEU A 240 -5.44 -13.67 9.98
N PHE A 241 -4.95 -14.57 10.83
CA PHE A 241 -3.60 -14.47 11.38
C PHE A 241 -2.52 -14.64 10.30
N LEU A 242 -2.71 -15.55 9.34
CA LEU A 242 -1.83 -15.67 8.18
C LEU A 242 -1.84 -14.40 7.32
N MET A 243 -3.02 -13.80 7.10
CA MET A 243 -3.11 -12.52 6.42
C MET A 243 -2.37 -11.42 7.18
N PHE A 244 -2.46 -11.40 8.52
CA PHE A 244 -1.72 -10.46 9.37
C PHE A 244 -0.21 -10.62 9.23
N ILE A 245 0.33 -11.84 9.08
CA ILE A 245 1.77 -12.03 8.84
C ILE A 245 2.21 -11.30 7.57
N GLY A 246 1.40 -11.34 6.49
CA GLY A 246 1.64 -10.53 5.30
C GLY A 246 1.66 -9.04 5.58
N GLY A 247 0.68 -8.56 6.35
CA GLY A 247 0.63 -7.17 6.84
C GLY A 247 1.85 -6.80 7.67
N ALA A 248 2.25 -7.66 8.60
CA ALA A 248 3.42 -7.48 9.45
C ALA A 248 4.72 -7.37 8.63
N GLY A 249 4.84 -8.11 7.52
CA GLY A 249 5.99 -8.01 6.62
C GLY A 249 6.10 -6.65 5.95
N LYS A 250 5.01 -6.10 5.40
CA LYS A 250 4.98 -4.76 4.79
C LYS A 250 5.14 -3.65 5.83
N SER A 251 4.49 -3.80 6.99
CA SER A 251 4.60 -2.86 8.11
C SER A 251 5.89 -2.97 8.90
N ALA A 252 6.78 -3.87 8.50
CA ALA A 252 8.07 -4.11 9.16
C ALA A 252 7.94 -4.38 10.67
N MET A 253 6.95 -5.19 11.06
CA MET A 253 6.81 -5.62 12.45
C MET A 253 7.85 -6.71 12.79
N PHE A 254 8.19 -6.83 14.07
CA PHE A 254 9.07 -7.89 14.56
C PHE A 254 8.46 -9.29 14.27
N PRO A 255 9.24 -10.25 13.78
CA PRO A 255 10.69 -10.23 13.45
C PRO A 255 11.01 -9.76 12.01
N LEU A 256 10.01 -9.40 11.20
CA LEU A 256 10.15 -9.07 9.77
C LEU A 256 10.60 -7.62 9.50
N HIS A 257 11.06 -6.89 10.51
CA HIS A 257 11.44 -5.47 10.45
C HIS A 257 12.79 -5.18 9.79
N ILE A 258 13.61 -6.20 9.60
CA ILE A 258 15.04 -6.10 9.24
C ILE A 258 15.33 -5.44 7.88
N TRP A 259 14.33 -5.30 7.02
CA TRP A 259 14.47 -4.71 5.69
C TRP A 259 14.32 -3.18 5.70
N LEU A 260 13.50 -2.64 6.62
CA LEU A 260 13.10 -1.23 6.58
C LEU A 260 14.26 -0.25 6.87
N PRO A 261 15.13 -0.48 7.88
CA PRO A 261 16.30 0.37 8.10
C PRO A 261 17.29 0.36 6.92
N ASP A 262 17.46 -0.78 6.24
CA ASP A 262 18.35 -0.90 5.10
C ASP A 262 17.75 -0.25 3.83
N ALA A 263 16.44 -0.15 3.73
CA ALA A 263 15.76 0.55 2.63
C ALA A 263 16.13 2.05 2.53
N MET A 264 16.75 2.60 3.57
CA MET A 264 17.28 3.98 3.59
C MET A 264 18.46 4.23 2.63
N GLU A 265 19.04 3.19 2.04
CA GLU A 265 20.06 3.30 0.98
C GLU A 265 19.48 3.85 -0.34
N GLY A 266 18.17 3.80 -0.51
CA GLY A 266 17.48 4.41 -1.64
C GLY A 266 17.46 5.95 -1.59
N PRO A 267 16.99 6.61 -2.68
CA PRO A 267 16.81 8.05 -2.74
C PRO A 267 15.91 8.57 -1.61
N THR A 268 16.23 9.73 -1.02
CA THR A 268 15.46 10.30 0.10
C THR A 268 13.96 10.48 -0.20
N PRO A 269 13.53 10.93 -1.40
CA PRO A 269 12.10 11.00 -1.73
C PRO A 269 11.39 9.65 -1.67
N VAL A 270 12.10 8.57 -2.03
CA VAL A 270 11.58 7.19 -1.95
C VAL A 270 11.38 6.78 -0.50
N SER A 271 12.40 7.03 0.35
CA SER A 271 12.28 6.75 1.77
C SER A 271 11.09 7.49 2.39
N ALA A 272 10.93 8.78 2.07
CA ALA A 272 9.79 9.57 2.53
C ALA A 272 8.44 8.96 2.10
N LEU A 273 8.34 8.52 0.85
CA LEU A 273 7.09 7.93 0.33
C LEU A 273 6.78 6.58 0.98
N ILE A 274 7.75 5.67 1.06
CA ILE A 274 7.57 4.32 1.63
C ILE A 274 7.16 4.39 3.11
N HIS A 275 7.80 5.29 3.90
CA HIS A 275 7.62 5.33 5.34
C HIS A 275 6.41 6.13 5.81
N ALA A 276 6.01 7.20 5.09
CA ALA A 276 5.01 8.13 5.61
C ALA A 276 3.57 7.65 5.40
N ALA A 277 3.21 7.22 4.17
CA ALA A 277 1.79 7.12 3.82
C ALA A 277 1.44 5.90 2.96
N THR A 278 2.43 5.05 2.62
CA THR A 278 2.18 4.08 1.57
C THR A 278 2.50 2.65 2.00
N MET A 279 3.68 2.12 1.71
CA MET A 279 3.94 0.69 1.85
C MET A 279 3.77 0.16 3.28
N VAL A 280 4.32 0.86 4.27
CA VAL A 280 4.25 0.40 5.67
C VAL A 280 2.85 0.53 6.27
N VAL A 281 2.05 1.47 5.79
CA VAL A 281 0.65 1.66 6.23
C VAL A 281 -0.28 0.62 5.61
N ALA A 282 0.12 -0.08 4.54
CA ALA A 282 -0.70 -1.08 3.89
C ALA A 282 -1.13 -2.21 4.86
N GLY A 283 -0.24 -2.65 5.77
CA GLY A 283 -0.60 -3.65 6.77
C GLY A 283 -1.61 -3.15 7.80
N VAL A 284 -1.47 -1.90 8.25
CA VAL A 284 -2.46 -1.25 9.13
C VAL A 284 -3.81 -1.12 8.41
N TYR A 285 -3.79 -0.69 7.15
CA TYR A 285 -4.99 -0.60 6.31
C TYR A 285 -5.69 -1.96 6.16
N GLN A 286 -4.93 -3.03 5.95
CA GLN A 286 -5.46 -4.39 5.87
C GLN A 286 -6.17 -4.81 7.16
N VAL A 287 -5.54 -4.63 8.32
CA VAL A 287 -6.14 -4.97 9.62
C VAL A 287 -7.38 -4.11 9.89
N ALA A 288 -7.31 -2.80 9.63
CA ALA A 288 -8.44 -1.89 9.80
C ALA A 288 -9.62 -2.22 8.88
N SER A 289 -9.35 -2.61 7.62
CA SER A 289 -10.40 -2.99 6.67
C SER A 289 -11.08 -4.31 7.03
N LEU A 290 -10.34 -5.23 7.66
CA LEU A 290 -10.85 -6.52 8.13
C LEU A 290 -11.30 -6.47 9.60
N PHE A 291 -11.24 -5.33 10.26
CA PHE A 291 -11.50 -5.21 11.69
C PHE A 291 -12.88 -5.76 12.14
N PRO A 292 -13.97 -5.53 11.40
CA PRO A 292 -15.26 -6.15 11.74
C PRO A 292 -15.20 -7.68 11.77
N ILE A 293 -14.43 -8.29 10.86
CA ILE A 293 -14.26 -9.75 10.81
C ILE A 293 -13.41 -10.23 12.00
N TRP A 294 -12.35 -9.51 12.34
CA TRP A 294 -11.52 -9.82 13.49
C TRP A 294 -12.30 -9.85 14.80
N VAL A 295 -13.09 -8.81 15.06
CA VAL A 295 -13.85 -8.67 16.30
C VAL A 295 -14.94 -9.74 16.42
N ASN A 296 -15.64 -10.02 15.32
CA ASN A 296 -16.79 -10.94 15.35
C ASN A 296 -16.38 -12.42 15.35
N TYR A 297 -15.28 -12.78 14.68
CA TYR A 297 -14.93 -14.18 14.42
C TYR A 297 -13.59 -14.63 14.98
N ALA A 298 -12.69 -13.71 15.29
CA ALA A 298 -11.34 -14.04 15.73
C ALA A 298 -10.80 -13.14 16.87
N PRO A 299 -11.58 -12.85 17.93
CA PRO A 299 -11.15 -11.93 18.99
C PRO A 299 -9.86 -12.41 19.70
N ASN A 300 -9.71 -13.71 19.90
CA ASN A 300 -8.50 -14.28 20.51
C ASN A 300 -7.26 -14.09 19.63
N ALA A 301 -7.40 -14.23 18.30
CA ALA A 301 -6.29 -14.00 17.37
C ALA A 301 -5.90 -12.52 17.34
N LEU A 302 -6.85 -11.61 17.49
CA LEU A 302 -6.60 -10.17 17.58
C LEU A 302 -5.74 -9.80 18.81
N HIS A 303 -5.88 -10.51 19.93
CA HIS A 303 -4.99 -10.32 21.10
C HIS A 303 -3.52 -10.64 20.76
N TYR A 304 -3.26 -11.71 19.99
CA TYR A 304 -1.88 -11.99 19.55
C TYR A 304 -1.32 -10.90 18.64
N VAL A 305 -2.15 -10.34 17.76
CA VAL A 305 -1.77 -9.17 16.95
C VAL A 305 -1.36 -8.00 17.85
N ALA A 306 -2.16 -7.70 18.88
CA ALA A 306 -1.89 -6.63 19.82
C ALA A 306 -0.57 -6.86 20.60
N TYR A 307 -0.28 -8.09 21.05
CA TYR A 307 0.98 -8.40 21.75
C TYR A 307 2.21 -8.22 20.83
N ILE A 308 2.14 -8.72 19.60
CA ILE A 308 3.22 -8.55 18.61
C ILE A 308 3.45 -7.06 18.33
N ALA A 309 2.37 -6.32 18.16
CA ALA A 309 2.40 -4.88 17.90
C ALA A 309 2.99 -4.10 19.07
N ALA A 310 2.54 -4.36 20.31
CA ALA A 310 3.05 -3.71 21.50
C ALA A 310 4.56 -3.99 21.72
N PHE A 311 4.97 -5.24 21.56
CA PHE A 311 6.39 -5.61 21.63
C PHE A 311 7.20 -4.89 20.56
N THR A 312 6.72 -4.87 19.31
CA THR A 312 7.40 -4.19 18.20
C THR A 312 7.52 -2.70 18.44
N ALA A 313 6.46 -2.06 18.94
CA ALA A 313 6.44 -0.62 19.23
C ALA A 313 7.53 -0.27 20.27
N PHE A 314 7.59 -1.01 21.36
CA PHE A 314 8.59 -0.81 22.42
C PHE A 314 10.01 -1.10 21.93
N TYR A 315 10.23 -2.26 21.30
CA TYR A 315 11.52 -2.67 20.76
C TYR A 315 12.09 -1.65 19.79
N ALA A 316 11.27 -1.24 18.80
CA ALA A 316 11.71 -0.30 17.77
C ALA A 316 11.99 1.09 18.35
N ALA A 317 11.20 1.57 19.32
CA ALA A 317 11.47 2.84 20.00
C ALA A 317 12.82 2.82 20.74
N ALA A 318 13.12 1.73 21.47
CA ALA A 318 14.40 1.58 22.17
C ALA A 318 15.59 1.56 21.19
N VAL A 319 15.47 0.83 20.06
CA VAL A 319 16.49 0.79 19.03
C VAL A 319 16.66 2.15 18.33
N ALA A 320 15.58 2.89 18.11
CA ALA A 320 15.63 4.24 17.49
C ALA A 320 16.54 5.19 18.30
N CYS A 321 16.47 5.13 19.63
CA CYS A 321 17.31 5.97 20.51
C CYS A 321 18.81 5.67 20.39
N CYS A 322 19.18 4.47 19.94
CA CYS A 322 20.57 4.04 19.80
C CYS A 322 21.17 4.29 18.40
N GLN A 323 20.36 4.77 17.44
CA GLN A 323 20.83 4.98 16.08
C GLN A 323 21.69 6.26 15.97
N ARG A 324 22.80 6.15 15.24
CA ARG A 324 23.67 7.30 14.92
C ARG A 324 23.27 8.01 13.62
N ASP A 325 22.62 7.30 12.71
CA ASP A 325 22.13 7.82 11.43
C ASP A 325 20.69 8.30 11.59
N ILE A 326 20.42 9.56 11.26
CA ILE A 326 19.11 10.18 11.36
C ILE A 326 18.06 9.41 10.54
N LYS A 327 18.41 8.98 9.31
CA LYS A 327 17.49 8.22 8.48
C LYS A 327 17.10 6.87 9.12
N ARG A 328 18.08 6.15 9.67
CA ARG A 328 17.83 4.89 10.37
C ARG A 328 17.03 5.09 11.65
N GLY A 329 17.33 6.16 12.40
CA GLY A 329 16.53 6.53 13.57
C GLY A 329 15.06 6.78 13.22
N LEU A 330 14.79 7.52 12.14
CA LEU A 330 13.44 7.75 11.62
C LEU A 330 12.77 6.46 11.12
N ALA A 331 13.52 5.51 10.53
CA ALA A 331 13.00 4.22 10.14
C ALA A 331 12.50 3.41 11.34
N PHE A 332 13.29 3.32 12.41
CA PHE A 332 12.87 2.64 13.63
C PHE A 332 11.71 3.36 14.34
N SER A 333 11.70 4.70 14.31
CA SER A 333 10.56 5.49 14.77
C SER A 333 9.29 5.14 13.98
N THR A 334 9.40 5.00 12.66
CA THR A 334 8.27 4.57 11.80
C THR A 334 7.77 3.19 12.19
N ILE A 335 8.67 2.19 12.38
CA ILE A 335 8.29 0.85 12.84
C ILE A 335 7.50 0.92 14.14
N SER A 336 7.99 1.72 15.10
CA SER A 336 7.34 1.90 16.39
C SER A 336 5.92 2.49 16.26
N GLN A 337 5.76 3.54 15.46
CA GLN A 337 4.47 4.21 15.29
C GLN A 337 3.45 3.37 14.50
N ILE A 338 3.89 2.67 13.45
CA ILE A 338 3.03 1.77 12.69
C ILE A 338 2.58 0.58 13.55
N ALA A 339 3.46 0.08 14.41
CA ALA A 339 3.08 -0.98 15.35
C ALA A 339 2.11 -0.49 16.44
N TYR A 340 2.21 0.79 16.83
CA TYR A 340 1.26 1.41 17.77
C TYR A 340 -0.14 1.57 17.15
N MET A 341 -0.24 1.91 15.84
CA MET A 341 -1.52 2.00 15.11
C MET A 341 -2.23 0.65 15.00
#